data_a3d11669ed6109c1b78681904ba016c4
#
_entry.id   a3d11669ed6109c1b78681904ba016c4
#
_cell.length_a   1.000
_cell.length_b   1.000
_cell.length_c   1.000
_cell.angle_alpha   90.00
_cell.angle_beta   90.00
_cell.angle_gamma   90.00
#
_symmetry.space_group_name_H-M   'P 1'
#
loop_
_entity.id
_entity.type
_entity.pdbx_description
1 polymer ?
#
loop_
_entity_poly.entity_id
_entity_poly.type
_entity_poly.pdbx_seq_one_letter_code
_entity_poly.pdbx_strand_id
1 'polypeptide(L)'
;DSLTQYIGRNLKYPRPAAENAIQGMTVEKFVIEKDGSISNVNLVRDLGGGCGQESKRLVEAMPKWKPGTQNGKPVKTKFNLPVLFKLKG
;
A
#
# COMPACT_ATOMS: atom_id res chain seq x y z
N ASP A 1 -3.54 11.09 9.35
CA ASP A 1 -2.08 10.95 9.32
C ASP A 1 -1.59 11.00 7.88
N SER A 2 -0.28 11.12 7.70
CA SER A 2 0.31 11.32 6.37
C SER A 2 0.10 10.12 5.43
N LEU A 3 0.09 8.91 5.95
CA LEU A 3 -0.13 7.71 5.13
C LEU A 3 -1.56 7.66 4.61
N THR A 4 -2.54 7.91 5.47
CA THR A 4 -3.95 7.97 5.07
C THR A 4 -4.18 9.05 4.03
N GLN A 5 -3.56 10.22 4.20
CA GLN A 5 -3.63 11.31 3.24
C GLN A 5 -3.00 10.92 1.90
N TYR A 6 -1.84 10.26 1.94
CA TYR A 6 -1.18 9.82 0.72
C TYR A 6 -2.07 8.87 -0.07
N ILE A 7 -2.63 7.86 0.60
CA ILE A 7 -3.52 6.89 -0.03
C ILE A 7 -4.74 7.60 -0.62
N GLY A 8 -5.38 8.48 0.16
CA GLY A 8 -6.56 9.21 -0.29
C GLY A 8 -6.31 10.09 -1.50
N ARG A 9 -5.11 10.67 -1.62
CA ARG A 9 -4.77 11.55 -2.75
C ARG A 9 -4.36 10.78 -4.00
N ASN A 10 -3.76 9.61 -3.84
CA ASN A 10 -3.08 8.92 -4.94
C ASN A 10 -3.76 7.65 -5.39
N LEU A 11 -4.68 7.11 -4.61
CA LEU A 11 -5.40 5.89 -4.95
C LEU A 11 -6.35 6.15 -6.11
N LYS A 12 -6.19 5.36 -7.17
CA LYS A 12 -7.10 5.39 -8.30
C LYS A 12 -7.93 4.12 -8.29
N TYR A 13 -9.24 4.26 -8.27
CA TYR A 13 -10.12 3.11 -8.31
C TYR A 13 -10.06 2.50 -9.70
N PRO A 14 -9.64 1.22 -9.85
CA PRO A 14 -9.60 0.61 -11.17
C PRO A 14 -10.98 0.54 -11.80
N ARG A 15 -11.06 0.88 -13.08
CA ARG A 15 -12.35 0.91 -13.78
C ARG A 15 -13.08 -0.43 -13.75
N PRO A 16 -12.42 -1.58 -14.03
CA PRO A 16 -13.13 -2.85 -13.94
C PRO A 16 -13.69 -3.13 -12.55
N ALA A 17 -12.96 -2.75 -11.49
CA ALA A 17 -13.44 -2.94 -10.13
C ALA A 17 -14.64 -2.03 -9.84
N ALA A 18 -14.61 -0.79 -10.29
CA ALA A 18 -15.73 0.14 -10.10
C ALA A 18 -16.97 -0.33 -10.84
N GLU A 19 -16.82 -0.81 -12.09
CA GLU A 19 -17.93 -1.29 -12.91
C GLU A 19 -18.57 -2.54 -12.32
N ASN A 20 -17.83 -3.36 -11.61
CA ASN A 20 -18.31 -4.58 -10.98
C ASN A 20 -18.58 -4.43 -9.50
N ALA A 21 -18.59 -3.21 -8.99
CA ALA A 21 -18.84 -2.88 -7.60
C ALA A 21 -17.95 -3.68 -6.63
N ILE A 22 -16.69 -3.89 -7.00
CA ILE A 22 -15.73 -4.61 -6.16
C ILE A 22 -15.25 -3.67 -5.06
N GLN A 23 -15.46 -4.06 -3.82
CA GLN A 23 -15.07 -3.28 -2.65
C GLN A 23 -14.43 -4.20 -1.61
N GLY A 24 -13.61 -3.64 -0.75
CA GLY A 24 -12.95 -4.37 0.32
C GLY A 24 -11.53 -3.89 0.51
N MET A 25 -10.71 -4.75 1.08
CA MET A 25 -9.30 -4.43 1.32
C MET A 25 -8.39 -5.34 0.54
N THR A 26 -7.36 -4.74 -0.07
CA THR A 26 -6.17 -5.47 -0.50
C THR A 26 -5.13 -5.35 0.61
N VAL A 27 -4.18 -6.27 0.65
CA VAL A 27 -3.09 -6.22 1.62
C VAL A 27 -1.77 -6.38 0.87
N GLU A 28 -0.89 -5.38 1.02
CA GLU A 28 0.47 -5.41 0.51
C GLU A 28 1.44 -5.66 1.63
N LYS A 29 2.40 -6.53 1.40
CA LYS A 29 3.49 -6.78 2.33
C LYS A 29 4.78 -6.28 1.69
N PHE A 30 5.58 -5.53 2.43
CA PHE A 30 6.82 -5.01 1.90
C PHE A 30 7.82 -4.79 3.02
N VAL A 31 9.05 -4.47 2.63
CA VAL A 31 10.14 -4.21 3.56
C VAL A 31 10.48 -2.72 3.49
N ILE A 32 10.61 -2.10 4.66
CA ILE A 32 11.16 -0.76 4.77
C ILE A 32 12.64 -0.95 5.10
N GLU A 33 13.52 -0.56 4.17
CA GLU A 33 14.95 -0.69 4.33
C GLU A 33 15.50 0.30 5.34
N LYS A 34 16.76 0.14 5.72
CA LYS A 34 17.41 1.02 6.70
C LYS A 34 17.41 2.48 6.26
N ASP A 35 17.45 2.73 4.95
CA ASP A 35 17.44 4.09 4.40
C ASP A 35 16.01 4.62 4.17
N GLY A 36 14.99 3.84 4.53
CA GLY A 36 13.60 4.23 4.33
C GLY A 36 13.01 3.84 2.99
N SER A 37 13.81 3.26 2.08
CA SER A 37 13.28 2.81 0.80
C SER A 37 12.44 1.54 0.97
N ILE A 38 11.57 1.29 -0.01
CA ILE A 38 10.66 0.15 0.02
C ILE A 38 11.19 -0.92 -0.93
N SER A 39 11.17 -2.18 -0.47
CA SER A 39 11.59 -3.32 -1.27
C SER A 39 10.67 -4.50 -1.02
N ASN A 40 10.79 -5.54 -1.86
CA ASN A 40 10.05 -6.79 -1.73
C ASN A 40 8.54 -6.59 -1.56
N VAL A 41 7.95 -5.80 -2.46
CA VAL A 41 6.51 -5.55 -2.44
C VAL A 41 5.79 -6.79 -2.96
N ASN A 42 4.93 -7.36 -2.11
CA ASN A 42 4.17 -8.56 -2.44
C ASN A 42 2.69 -8.36 -2.11
N LEU A 43 1.84 -8.77 -3.03
CA LEU A 43 0.40 -8.75 -2.82
C LEU A 43 0.02 -9.97 -1.99
N VAL A 44 -0.51 -9.76 -0.80
CA VAL A 44 -0.93 -10.83 0.11
C VAL A 44 -2.40 -11.15 -0.07
N ARG A 45 -3.21 -10.12 -0.29
CA ARG A 45 -4.64 -10.27 -0.50
C ARG A 45 -5.11 -9.36 -1.62
N ASP A 46 -5.83 -9.95 -2.59
CA ASP A 46 -6.36 -9.23 -3.75
C ASP A 46 -7.89 -9.29 -3.71
N LEU A 47 -8.49 -8.29 -4.35
CA LEU A 47 -9.94 -8.23 -4.56
C LEU A 47 -10.32 -8.55 -6.01
N GLY A 48 -9.34 -8.59 -6.91
CA GLY A 48 -9.61 -8.67 -8.34
C GLY A 48 -9.94 -7.31 -8.94
N GLY A 49 -10.30 -7.28 -10.20
CA GLY A 49 -10.68 -6.06 -10.90
C GLY A 49 -9.57 -5.03 -11.05
N GLY A 50 -8.32 -5.41 -10.79
CA GLY A 50 -7.18 -4.50 -10.84
C GLY A 50 -6.83 -3.86 -9.51
N CYS A 51 -7.58 -4.14 -8.44
CA CYS A 51 -7.32 -3.55 -7.13
C CYS A 51 -5.95 -3.91 -6.57
N GLY A 52 -5.54 -5.18 -6.70
CA GLY A 52 -4.23 -5.62 -6.23
C GLY A 52 -3.10 -4.92 -6.96
N GLN A 53 -3.22 -4.77 -8.28
CA GLN A 53 -2.22 -4.06 -9.08
C GLN A 53 -2.14 -2.59 -8.68
N GLU A 54 -3.28 -1.97 -8.44
CA GLU A 54 -3.31 -0.56 -8.02
C GLU A 54 -2.69 -0.37 -6.64
N SER A 55 -2.97 -1.25 -5.69
CA SER A 55 -2.37 -1.15 -4.36
C SER A 55 -0.85 -1.35 -4.43
N LYS A 56 -0.37 -2.25 -5.28
CA LYS A 56 1.06 -2.44 -5.49
C LYS A 56 1.70 -1.20 -6.09
N ARG A 57 1.07 -0.63 -7.13
CA ARG A 57 1.55 0.62 -7.74
C ARG A 57 1.66 1.73 -6.70
N LEU A 58 0.63 1.85 -5.87
CA LEU A 58 0.56 2.88 -4.83
C LEU A 58 1.72 2.75 -3.85
N VAL A 59 2.00 1.53 -3.40
CA VAL A 59 3.10 1.27 -2.46
C VAL A 59 4.44 1.55 -3.12
N GLU A 60 4.63 1.09 -4.36
CA GLU A 60 5.90 1.27 -5.07
C GLU A 60 6.21 2.73 -5.39
N ALA A 61 5.17 3.57 -5.49
CA ALA A 61 5.32 4.99 -5.76
C ALA A 61 5.48 5.85 -4.49
N MET A 62 5.45 5.24 -3.32
CA MET A 62 5.57 5.98 -2.06
C MET A 62 6.94 6.63 -1.92
N PRO A 63 6.99 7.84 -1.31
CA PRO A 63 8.28 8.41 -0.93
C PRO A 63 8.92 7.58 0.18
N LYS A 64 10.18 7.86 0.46
CA LYS A 64 10.90 7.13 1.52
C LYS A 64 10.17 7.24 2.85
N TRP A 65 10.11 6.13 3.55
CA TRP A 65 9.56 6.04 4.90
C TRP A 65 10.64 6.37 5.92
N LYS A 66 10.19 6.75 7.11
CA LYS A 66 11.08 6.81 8.25
C LYS A 66 11.34 5.38 8.71
N PRO A 67 12.59 4.89 8.67
CA PRO A 67 12.84 3.51 9.07
C PRO A 67 12.64 3.31 10.56
N GLY A 68 12.31 2.07 10.95
CA GLY A 68 12.31 1.70 12.36
C GLY A 68 13.70 1.81 12.97
N THR A 69 13.78 1.96 14.27
CA THR A 69 15.07 2.03 14.96
C THR A 69 15.12 1.00 16.09
N GLN A 70 16.33 0.52 16.34
CA GLN A 70 16.61 -0.36 17.47
C GLN A 70 17.91 0.11 18.08
N ASN A 71 17.88 0.42 19.38
CA ASN A 71 19.03 0.98 20.08
C ASN A 71 19.61 2.22 19.38
N GLY A 72 18.71 3.08 18.85
CA GLY A 72 19.08 4.29 18.16
C GLY A 72 19.60 4.11 16.73
N LYS A 73 19.61 2.88 16.20
CA LYS A 73 20.11 2.60 14.86
C LYS A 73 18.97 2.19 13.93
N PRO A 74 18.96 2.65 12.66
CA PRO A 74 17.95 2.21 11.71
C PRO A 74 18.00 0.71 11.47
N VAL A 75 16.84 0.07 11.40
CA VAL A 75 16.73 -1.35 11.12
C VAL A 75 15.72 -1.59 10.01
N LYS A 76 15.92 -2.69 9.29
CA LYS A 76 14.99 -3.18 8.28
C LYS A 76 13.71 -3.65 8.98
N THR A 77 12.55 -3.27 8.45
CA THR A 77 11.24 -3.59 9.05
C THR A 77 10.30 -4.16 8.00
N LYS A 78 9.61 -5.24 8.32
CA LYS A 78 8.53 -5.78 7.49
C LYS A 78 7.23 -5.09 7.87
N PHE A 79 6.42 -4.76 6.86
CA PHE A 79 5.18 -4.02 7.06
C PHE A 79 4.06 -4.60 6.20
N ASN A 80 2.86 -4.75 6.78
CA ASN A 80 1.66 -5.14 6.06
C ASN A 80 0.74 -3.94 6.01
N LEU A 81 0.38 -3.52 4.80
CA LEU A 81 -0.46 -2.35 4.60
C LEU A 81 -1.79 -2.76 3.99
N PRO A 82 -2.90 -2.62 4.72
CA PRO A 82 -4.22 -2.78 4.13
C PRO A 82 -4.59 -1.52 3.35
N VAL A 83 -5.14 -1.72 2.15
CA VAL A 83 -5.61 -0.60 1.32
C VAL A 83 -7.10 -0.80 1.09
N LEU A 84 -7.89 0.16 1.57
CA LEU A 84 -9.34 0.09 1.47
C LEU A 84 -9.83 0.63 0.12
N PHE A 85 -10.62 -0.20 -0.58
CA PHE A 85 -11.31 0.17 -1.79
C PHE A 85 -12.80 0.24 -1.49
N LYS A 86 -13.33 1.45 -1.46
CA LYS A 86 -14.75 1.67 -1.15
C LYS A 86 -15.34 2.64 -2.15
N LEU A 87 -16.44 2.24 -2.76
CA LEU A 87 -17.16 3.10 -3.68
C LEU A 87 -18.07 4.05 -2.90
N LYS A 88 -18.16 5.28 -3.38
CA LYS A 88 -19.13 6.22 -2.85
C LYS A 88 -20.49 5.89 -3.46
N GLY A 89 -21.41 5.50 -2.63
CA GLY A 89 -22.75 5.14 -3.06
C GLY A 89 -23.69 6.30 -3.23
#